data_71be756adaa77ec34d62f04bdeb822c2
#
_entry.id   71be756adaa77ec34d62f04bdeb822c2
#
_cell.length_a   1.000
_cell.length_b   1.000
_cell.length_c   1.000
_cell.angle_alpha   90.00
_cell.angle_beta   90.00
_cell.angle_gamma   90.00
#
_symmetry.space_group_name_H-M   'P 1'
#
loop_
_entity.id
_entity.type
_entity.pdbx_description
1 polymer ?
#
loop_
_entity_poly.entity_id
_entity_poly.type
_entity_poly.pdbx_seq_one_letter_code
_entity_poly.pdbx_strand_id
1 'polypeptide(L)'
;GLIKNPEFDVFETLKAPDFIGGGQIVYDRKALEDVYNTGRGSIKIRARYAYDKSNNCIDITEIPATTTCEAIIEKIIEKVKAGSLKEISDIRDETDKSGLKITIDLKRGTDADKLMKRLYKMTPLEDSFSANFNILIAGVPRVMGVAEILNEWIAYRTECVKRRVFYDLTKAKEKLHLLEGLKKILLDIDKAIKIVRETEEEAEVVPNLMIGFGIDEIQAEYVAEIKLRHLNREY
;
A
#
# COMPACT_ATOMS: atom_id res chain seq x y z
N GLY A 1 2.51 -15.51 4.00
CA GLY A 1 3.44 -16.18 4.92
C GLY A 1 3.07 -15.89 6.36
N LEU A 2 3.35 -14.70 6.90
CA LEU A 2 3.25 -14.31 8.31
C LEU A 2 1.88 -14.56 8.99
N ILE A 3 0.76 -14.40 8.28
CA ILE A 3 -0.58 -14.70 8.85
C ILE A 3 -0.73 -16.19 9.20
N LYS A 4 -0.10 -17.08 8.43
CA LYS A 4 -0.20 -18.54 8.64
C LYS A 4 0.94 -19.07 9.51
N ASN A 5 2.09 -18.42 9.46
CA ASN A 5 3.29 -18.79 10.20
C ASN A 5 3.99 -17.51 10.69
N PRO A 6 3.94 -17.17 11.99
CA PRO A 6 4.63 -16.00 12.55
C PRO A 6 6.16 -16.02 12.34
N GLU A 7 6.75 -17.21 12.25
CA GLU A 7 8.20 -17.41 12.02
C GLU A 7 8.58 -17.45 10.52
N PHE A 8 7.67 -17.00 9.64
CA PHE A 8 7.91 -16.98 8.20
C PHE A 8 9.08 -16.05 7.84
N ASP A 9 10.09 -16.59 7.15
CA ASP A 9 11.20 -15.78 6.66
C ASP A 9 10.74 -14.86 5.51
N VAL A 10 10.63 -13.59 5.82
CA VAL A 10 10.22 -12.55 4.85
C VAL A 10 11.21 -12.45 3.70
N PHE A 11 12.51 -12.72 3.95
CA PHE A 11 13.56 -12.67 2.94
C PHE A 11 13.44 -13.74 1.86
N GLU A 12 12.74 -14.84 2.13
CA GLU A 12 12.45 -15.86 1.09
C GLU A 12 11.62 -15.30 -0.04
N THR A 13 10.71 -14.36 0.26
CA THR A 13 9.80 -13.74 -0.71
C THR A 13 10.31 -12.39 -1.21
N LEU A 14 10.79 -11.55 -0.30
CA LEU A 14 11.29 -10.20 -0.60
C LEU A 14 12.81 -10.23 -0.75
N LYS A 15 13.29 -10.53 -1.95
CA LYS A 15 14.75 -10.69 -2.22
C LYS A 15 15.51 -9.38 -2.17
N ALA A 16 14.91 -8.28 -2.60
CA ALA A 16 15.49 -6.95 -2.64
C ALA A 16 14.39 -5.89 -2.75
N PRO A 17 14.64 -4.64 -2.36
CA PRO A 17 13.72 -3.53 -2.60
C PRO A 17 13.71 -3.10 -4.06
N ASP A 18 12.61 -2.46 -4.48
CA ASP A 18 12.50 -1.78 -5.76
C ASP A 18 12.79 -0.28 -5.59
N PHE A 19 13.37 0.35 -6.61
CA PHE A 19 13.66 1.77 -6.63
C PHE A 19 12.92 2.48 -7.76
N ILE A 20 12.44 3.69 -7.48
CA ILE A 20 11.86 4.56 -8.49
C ILE A 20 12.96 4.95 -9.49
N GLY A 21 12.68 4.80 -10.79
CA GLY A 21 13.68 5.06 -11.84
C GLY A 21 14.58 3.88 -12.17
N GLY A 22 14.37 2.73 -11.50
CA GLY A 22 15.11 1.50 -11.80
C GLY A 22 16.50 1.47 -11.19
N GLY A 23 17.46 0.94 -11.96
CA GLY A 23 18.83 0.67 -11.54
C GLY A 23 19.07 -0.80 -11.21
N GLN A 24 20.31 -1.16 -11.02
CA GLN A 24 20.74 -2.51 -10.67
C GLN A 24 21.28 -2.55 -9.25
N ILE A 25 20.71 -3.39 -8.39
CA ILE A 25 21.24 -3.61 -7.05
C ILE A 25 22.49 -4.47 -7.15
N VAL A 26 23.57 -4.00 -6.54
CA VAL A 26 24.74 -4.86 -6.28
C VAL A 26 24.37 -5.79 -5.13
N TYR A 27 24.01 -7.03 -5.46
CA TYR A 27 23.43 -7.96 -4.52
C TYR A 27 24.46 -8.38 -3.45
N ASP A 28 24.22 -7.93 -2.25
CA ASP A 28 24.90 -8.38 -1.02
C ASP A 28 23.83 -8.88 -0.04
N ARG A 29 23.74 -10.19 0.09
CA ARG A 29 22.73 -10.84 0.92
C ARG A 29 22.80 -10.37 2.37
N LYS A 30 23.99 -10.26 2.94
CA LYS A 30 24.17 -9.85 4.34
C LYS A 30 23.70 -8.42 4.55
N ALA A 31 24.08 -7.49 3.66
CA ALA A 31 23.68 -6.09 3.76
C ALA A 31 22.15 -5.96 3.62
N LEU A 32 21.50 -6.74 2.76
CA LEU A 32 20.04 -6.76 2.60
C LEU A 32 19.35 -7.37 3.82
N GLU A 33 19.86 -8.47 4.37
CA GLU A 33 19.33 -9.07 5.60
C GLU A 33 19.45 -8.12 6.79
N ASP A 34 20.55 -7.40 6.91
CA ASP A 34 20.73 -6.38 7.96
C ASP A 34 19.68 -5.26 7.84
N VAL A 35 19.43 -4.74 6.61
CA VAL A 35 18.38 -3.75 6.35
C VAL A 35 16.99 -4.30 6.71
N TYR A 36 16.68 -5.52 6.32
CA TYR A 36 15.36 -6.13 6.55
C TYR A 36 15.11 -6.46 8.02
N ASN A 37 16.15 -6.83 8.75
CA ASN A 37 16.04 -7.18 10.17
C ASN A 37 16.02 -5.94 11.07
N THR A 38 16.80 -4.91 10.74
CA THR A 38 16.98 -3.73 11.62
C THR A 38 16.25 -2.49 11.14
N GLY A 39 15.82 -2.46 9.88
CA GLY A 39 15.29 -1.27 9.23
C GLY A 39 16.35 -0.22 8.88
N ARG A 40 17.64 -0.53 9.04
CA ARG A 40 18.78 0.36 8.74
C ARG A 40 19.86 -0.40 8.01
N GLY A 41 20.56 0.29 7.12
CA GLY A 41 21.70 -0.24 6.39
C GLY A 41 21.94 0.48 5.09
N SER A 42 22.85 -0.04 4.28
CA SER A 42 23.23 0.57 3.01
C SER A 42 23.17 -0.47 1.89
N ILE A 43 22.56 -0.10 0.77
CA ILE A 43 22.42 -0.92 -0.43
C ILE A 43 23.08 -0.19 -1.58
N LYS A 44 23.98 -0.85 -2.31
CA LYS A 44 24.61 -0.28 -3.49
C LYS A 44 23.74 -0.44 -4.72
N ILE A 45 23.54 0.65 -5.44
CA ILE A 45 22.75 0.71 -6.66
C ILE A 45 23.66 1.20 -7.79
N ARG A 46 23.55 0.58 -8.97
CA ARG A 46 24.25 0.94 -10.19
C ARG A 46 23.29 1.36 -11.28
N ALA A 47 23.73 2.28 -12.10
CA ALA A 47 23.09 2.59 -13.36
C ALA A 47 23.05 1.37 -14.29
N ARG A 48 21.96 1.24 -15.04
CA ARG A 48 21.85 0.28 -16.13
C ARG A 48 22.29 0.92 -17.43
N TYR A 49 23.13 0.22 -18.19
CA TYR A 49 23.63 0.71 -19.46
C TYR A 49 23.58 -0.35 -20.55
N ALA A 50 23.61 0.11 -21.79
CA ALA A 50 23.82 -0.70 -22.97
C ALA A 50 24.93 -0.08 -23.82
N TYR A 51 25.77 -0.92 -24.45
CA TYR A 51 26.76 -0.45 -25.42
C TYR A 51 26.22 -0.60 -26.83
N ASP A 52 26.03 0.51 -27.51
CA ASP A 52 25.70 0.54 -28.92
C ASP A 52 27.00 0.54 -29.78
N LYS A 53 27.25 -0.64 -30.35
CA LYS A 53 28.44 -0.84 -31.22
C LYS A 53 28.38 -0.05 -32.54
N SER A 54 27.18 0.22 -33.05
CA SER A 54 26.99 0.90 -34.34
C SER A 54 27.36 2.38 -34.24
N ASN A 55 26.96 3.01 -33.14
CA ASN A 55 27.22 4.42 -32.87
C ASN A 55 28.45 4.62 -31.97
N ASN A 56 29.06 3.55 -31.47
CA ASN A 56 30.19 3.57 -30.57
C ASN A 56 29.91 4.44 -29.30
N CYS A 57 28.74 4.25 -28.70
CA CYS A 57 28.32 4.99 -27.52
C CYS A 57 27.79 4.06 -26.43
N ILE A 58 27.74 4.57 -25.20
CA ILE A 58 27.10 3.92 -24.04
C ILE A 58 25.82 4.68 -23.76
N ASP A 59 24.68 3.98 -23.79
CA ASP A 59 23.38 4.49 -23.43
C ASP A 59 23.06 4.06 -22.00
N ILE A 60 22.84 5.02 -21.10
CA ILE A 60 22.41 4.80 -19.73
C ILE A 60 20.91 5.08 -19.67
N THR A 61 20.12 4.07 -19.28
CA THR A 61 18.65 4.14 -19.28
C THR A 61 18.05 4.14 -17.88
N GLU A 62 18.82 3.75 -16.87
CA GLU A 62 18.39 3.76 -15.47
C GLU A 62 19.55 4.24 -14.59
N ILE A 63 19.27 5.05 -13.60
CA ILE A 63 20.27 5.63 -12.69
C ILE A 63 19.90 5.37 -11.23
N PRO A 64 20.85 5.40 -10.29
CA PRO A 64 20.55 5.32 -8.87
C PRO A 64 19.54 6.39 -8.43
N ALA A 65 18.57 6.01 -7.59
CA ALA A 65 17.54 6.91 -7.06
C ALA A 65 18.11 8.05 -6.17
N THR A 66 19.39 7.97 -5.81
CA THR A 66 20.11 8.95 -4.98
C THR A 66 20.71 10.12 -5.77
N THR A 67 20.62 10.10 -7.10
CA THR A 67 21.27 11.08 -8.00
C THR A 67 20.33 11.53 -9.11
N THR A 68 20.78 12.52 -9.88
CA THR A 68 20.07 13.06 -11.06
C THR A 68 20.94 12.96 -12.32
N CYS A 69 20.31 13.08 -13.50
CA CYS A 69 21.02 13.08 -14.79
C CYS A 69 22.08 14.19 -14.83
N GLU A 70 21.70 15.39 -14.40
CA GLU A 70 22.56 16.57 -14.40
C GLU A 70 23.80 16.34 -13.53
N ALA A 71 23.62 15.82 -12.30
CA ALA A 71 24.74 15.57 -11.39
C ALA A 71 25.73 14.52 -11.95
N ILE A 72 25.20 13.49 -12.65
CA ILE A 72 26.03 12.49 -13.32
C ILE A 72 26.82 13.12 -14.47
N ILE A 73 26.14 13.88 -15.33
CA ILE A 73 26.74 14.54 -16.51
C ILE A 73 27.83 15.53 -16.07
N GLU A 74 27.53 16.40 -15.11
CA GLU A 74 28.49 17.35 -14.55
C GLU A 74 29.71 16.64 -13.99
N LYS A 75 29.53 15.54 -13.26
CA LYS A 75 30.65 14.79 -12.67
C LYS A 75 31.50 14.11 -13.72
N ILE A 76 30.89 13.59 -14.79
CA ILE A 76 31.63 13.00 -15.92
C ILE A 76 32.43 14.10 -16.65
N ILE A 77 31.82 15.24 -16.94
CA ILE A 77 32.49 16.38 -17.57
C ILE A 77 33.70 16.87 -16.73
N GLU A 78 33.53 16.97 -15.43
CA GLU A 78 34.64 17.31 -14.49
C GLU A 78 35.82 16.35 -14.66
N LYS A 79 35.52 15.01 -14.68
CA LYS A 79 36.54 13.98 -14.82
C LYS A 79 37.20 13.95 -16.22
N VAL A 80 36.44 14.28 -17.25
CA VAL A 80 36.98 14.45 -18.63
C VAL A 80 37.94 15.65 -18.69
N LYS A 81 37.53 16.80 -18.14
CA LYS A 81 38.36 18.00 -18.04
C LYS A 81 39.64 17.78 -17.25
N ALA A 82 39.55 17.03 -16.16
CA ALA A 82 40.70 16.62 -15.34
C ALA A 82 41.62 15.57 -16.02
N GLY A 83 41.28 15.11 -17.23
CA GLY A 83 42.08 14.13 -17.97
C GLY A 83 41.98 12.70 -17.48
N SER A 84 41.07 12.42 -16.55
CA SER A 84 40.87 11.08 -15.96
C SER A 84 40.06 10.14 -16.86
N LEU A 85 39.22 10.67 -17.76
CA LEU A 85 38.34 9.94 -18.67
C LEU A 85 38.59 10.39 -20.12
N LYS A 86 39.78 10.09 -20.63
CA LYS A 86 40.22 10.50 -21.97
C LYS A 86 39.50 9.76 -23.11
N GLU A 87 38.87 8.66 -22.80
CA GLU A 87 38.15 7.77 -23.72
C GLU A 87 36.81 8.33 -24.17
N ILE A 88 36.23 9.26 -23.40
CA ILE A 88 34.97 9.94 -23.74
C ILE A 88 35.23 11.07 -24.72
N SER A 89 34.41 11.13 -25.78
CA SER A 89 34.43 12.23 -26.75
C SER A 89 33.36 13.26 -26.48
N ASP A 90 32.14 12.83 -26.13
CA ASP A 90 31.02 13.69 -25.81
C ASP A 90 30.05 13.01 -24.85
N ILE A 91 29.18 13.79 -24.19
CA ILE A 91 28.09 13.31 -23.33
C ILE A 91 26.85 14.18 -23.54
N ARG A 92 25.71 13.53 -23.71
CA ARG A 92 24.42 14.19 -23.95
C ARG A 92 23.33 13.63 -23.09
N ASP A 93 22.41 14.49 -22.67
CA ASP A 93 21.12 14.10 -22.14
C ASP A 93 20.12 13.98 -23.29
N GLU A 94 19.67 12.77 -23.55
CA GLU A 94 18.66 12.44 -24.58
C GLU A 94 17.35 11.99 -23.94
N THR A 95 17.13 12.35 -22.68
CA THR A 95 15.90 12.04 -21.94
C THR A 95 14.70 12.67 -22.65
N ASP A 96 13.69 11.85 -22.94
CA ASP A 96 12.47 12.28 -23.59
C ASP A 96 11.22 11.59 -22.98
N LYS A 97 10.09 11.66 -23.67
CA LYS A 97 8.82 11.03 -23.22
C LYS A 97 8.88 9.50 -23.13
N SER A 98 9.86 8.85 -23.79
CA SER A 98 10.06 7.40 -23.74
C SER A 98 10.84 6.95 -22.49
N GLY A 99 11.52 7.86 -21.84
CA GLY A 99 12.25 7.61 -20.60
C GLY A 99 13.59 8.32 -20.50
N LEU A 100 14.30 8.04 -19.42
CA LEU A 100 15.64 8.54 -19.16
C LEU A 100 16.64 7.95 -20.15
N LYS A 101 17.48 8.79 -20.75
CA LYS A 101 18.58 8.37 -21.59
C LYS A 101 19.75 9.36 -21.53
N ILE A 102 20.89 8.89 -21.02
CA ILE A 102 22.16 9.61 -21.09
C ILE A 102 23.05 8.85 -22.07
N THR A 103 23.50 9.54 -23.14
CA THR A 103 24.39 8.96 -24.18
C THR A 103 25.80 9.46 -23.98
N ILE A 104 26.76 8.52 -23.88
CA ILE A 104 28.21 8.81 -23.77
C ILE A 104 28.90 8.33 -25.04
N ASP A 105 29.35 9.23 -25.86
CA ASP A 105 30.11 8.93 -27.08
C ASP A 105 31.56 8.56 -26.74
N LEU A 106 32.04 7.50 -27.36
CA LEU A 106 33.36 6.96 -27.09
C LEU A 106 34.34 7.26 -28.25
N LYS A 107 35.61 7.43 -27.90
CA LYS A 107 36.65 7.43 -28.89
C LYS A 107 36.87 6.02 -29.46
N ARG A 108 37.36 5.94 -30.71
CA ARG A 108 37.63 4.67 -31.38
C ARG A 108 38.61 3.80 -30.55
N GLY A 109 38.32 2.52 -30.45
CA GLY A 109 39.17 1.56 -29.73
C GLY A 109 38.97 1.56 -28.20
N THR A 110 37.95 2.27 -27.68
CA THR A 110 37.62 2.25 -26.26
C THR A 110 36.91 0.94 -25.87
N ASP A 111 37.35 0.33 -24.79
CA ASP A 111 36.67 -0.78 -24.16
C ASP A 111 35.56 -0.23 -23.21
N ALA A 112 34.31 -0.36 -23.67
CA ALA A 112 33.15 0.17 -22.95
C ALA A 112 32.99 -0.39 -21.53
N ASP A 113 33.24 -1.69 -21.36
CA ASP A 113 33.08 -2.35 -20.03
C ASP A 113 34.18 -1.91 -19.04
N LYS A 114 35.38 -1.71 -19.50
CA LYS A 114 36.47 -1.15 -18.66
C LYS A 114 36.18 0.29 -18.29
N LEU A 115 35.67 1.07 -19.21
CA LEU A 115 35.28 2.46 -18.95
C LEU A 115 34.13 2.52 -17.91
N MET A 116 33.10 1.71 -18.09
CA MET A 116 31.97 1.66 -17.12
C MET A 116 32.42 1.28 -15.73
N LYS A 117 33.33 0.31 -15.58
CA LYS A 117 33.91 -0.04 -14.26
C LYS A 117 34.64 1.13 -13.59
N ARG A 118 35.24 2.03 -14.37
CA ARG A 118 35.87 3.26 -13.87
C ARG A 118 34.82 4.33 -13.53
N LEU A 119 33.82 4.49 -14.40
CA LEU A 119 32.72 5.43 -14.18
C LEU A 119 31.95 5.10 -12.90
N TYR A 120 31.66 3.84 -12.62
CA TYR A 120 31.05 3.42 -11.35
C TYR A 120 31.86 3.82 -10.11
N LYS A 121 33.18 3.85 -10.19
CA LYS A 121 34.05 4.24 -9.05
C LYS A 121 34.23 5.74 -8.90
N MET A 122 34.03 6.50 -9.96
CA MET A 122 34.43 7.92 -10.03
C MET A 122 33.23 8.88 -10.10
N THR A 123 32.02 8.35 -10.29
CA THR A 123 30.80 9.13 -10.54
C THR A 123 29.62 8.52 -9.79
N PRO A 124 28.49 9.24 -9.61
CA PRO A 124 27.28 8.72 -9.00
C PRO A 124 26.51 7.67 -9.81
N LEU A 125 27.10 7.12 -10.88
CA LEU A 125 26.55 5.96 -11.60
C LEU A 125 26.53 4.67 -10.75
N GLU A 126 27.34 4.59 -9.72
CA GLU A 126 27.17 3.68 -8.59
C GLU A 126 27.11 4.51 -7.32
N ASP A 127 26.08 4.31 -6.52
CA ASP A 127 25.93 5.02 -5.26
C ASP A 127 25.33 4.11 -4.18
N SER A 128 25.44 4.54 -2.94
CA SER A 128 24.96 3.83 -1.78
C SER A 128 23.65 4.44 -1.26
N PHE A 129 22.58 3.68 -1.34
CA PHE A 129 21.29 4.05 -0.75
C PHE A 129 21.27 3.69 0.72
N SER A 130 21.14 4.70 1.60
CA SER A 130 21.01 4.49 3.04
C SER A 130 19.55 4.24 3.40
N ALA A 131 19.22 2.99 3.73
CA ALA A 131 17.89 2.61 4.18
C ALA A 131 17.66 3.03 5.64
N ASN A 132 16.49 3.60 5.91
CA ASN A 132 16.02 3.94 7.25
C ASN A 132 14.50 3.83 7.30
N PHE A 133 13.99 2.67 7.74
CA PHE A 133 12.56 2.37 7.80
C PHE A 133 11.94 2.99 9.06
N ASN A 134 11.68 4.26 9.00
CA ASN A 134 11.07 5.01 10.09
C ASN A 134 9.54 5.06 9.90
N ILE A 135 8.81 4.37 10.78
CA ILE A 135 7.37 4.13 10.70
C ILE A 135 6.68 4.74 11.94
N LEU A 136 5.49 5.28 11.75
CA LEU A 136 4.64 5.75 12.86
C LEU A 136 3.77 4.61 13.39
N ILE A 137 4.01 4.22 14.64
CA ILE A 137 3.18 3.26 15.37
C ILE A 137 2.47 3.98 16.51
N ALA A 138 1.15 4.04 16.46
CA ALA A 138 0.33 4.80 17.41
C ALA A 138 0.80 6.27 17.59
N GLY A 139 1.25 6.90 16.50
CA GLY A 139 1.75 8.27 16.50
C GLY A 139 3.21 8.43 16.95
N VAL A 140 3.88 7.36 17.35
CA VAL A 140 5.30 7.38 17.78
C VAL A 140 6.19 6.86 16.65
N PRO A 141 7.23 7.62 16.22
CA PRO A 141 8.17 7.16 15.21
C PRO A 141 9.07 6.05 15.78
N ARG A 142 9.18 4.95 15.01
CA ARG A 142 10.07 3.81 15.33
C ARG A 142 10.79 3.35 14.08
N VAL A 143 12.06 2.99 14.23
CA VAL A 143 12.81 2.30 13.18
C VAL A 143 12.65 0.81 13.40
N MET A 144 12.17 0.11 12.37
CA MET A 144 11.75 -1.29 12.48
C MET A 144 12.17 -2.09 11.25
N GLY A 145 12.43 -3.37 11.44
CA GLY A 145 12.64 -4.32 10.36
C GLY A 145 11.35 -4.64 9.59
N VAL A 146 11.49 -5.20 8.40
CA VAL A 146 10.35 -5.48 7.51
C VAL A 146 9.34 -6.45 8.15
N ALA A 147 9.80 -7.49 8.83
CA ALA A 147 8.91 -8.44 9.51
C ALA A 147 8.11 -7.77 10.64
N GLU A 148 8.74 -6.90 11.42
CA GLU A 148 8.08 -6.13 12.48
C GLU A 148 7.01 -5.19 11.90
N ILE A 149 7.33 -4.45 10.82
CA ILE A 149 6.40 -3.56 10.12
C ILE A 149 5.17 -4.35 9.63
N LEU A 150 5.39 -5.52 9.04
CA LEU A 150 4.31 -6.37 8.55
C LEU A 150 3.45 -6.94 9.69
N ASN A 151 4.04 -7.27 10.83
CA ASN A 151 3.31 -7.73 12.00
C ASN A 151 2.45 -6.62 12.61
N GLU A 152 2.97 -5.41 12.74
CA GLU A 152 2.19 -4.24 13.17
C GLU A 152 1.03 -3.95 12.21
N TRP A 153 1.28 -4.03 10.89
CA TRP A 153 0.22 -3.88 9.91
C TRP A 153 -0.85 -4.97 10.02
N ILE A 154 -0.47 -6.23 10.25
CA ILE A 154 -1.40 -7.35 10.45
C ILE A 154 -2.26 -7.11 11.70
N ALA A 155 -1.65 -6.68 12.80
CA ALA A 155 -2.37 -6.36 14.04
C ALA A 155 -3.40 -5.23 13.80
N TYR A 156 -2.96 -4.12 13.21
CA TYR A 156 -3.84 -3.01 12.86
C TYR A 156 -4.99 -3.45 11.93
N ARG A 157 -4.68 -4.22 10.89
CA ARG A 157 -5.68 -4.69 9.93
C ARG A 157 -6.69 -5.64 10.56
N THR A 158 -6.23 -6.48 11.46
CA THR A 158 -7.10 -7.39 12.24
C THR A 158 -8.12 -6.60 13.06
N GLU A 159 -7.69 -5.56 13.75
CA GLU A 159 -8.60 -4.69 14.50
C GLU A 159 -9.59 -3.94 13.59
N CYS A 160 -9.16 -3.50 12.42
CA CYS A 160 -10.05 -2.90 11.43
C CYS A 160 -11.15 -3.87 10.97
N VAL A 161 -10.78 -5.13 10.70
CA VAL A 161 -11.73 -6.18 10.30
C VAL A 161 -12.70 -6.49 11.43
N LYS A 162 -12.21 -6.64 12.68
CA LYS A 162 -13.05 -6.87 13.86
C LYS A 162 -14.10 -5.75 14.04
N ARG A 163 -13.69 -4.48 13.93
CA ARG A 163 -14.60 -3.33 14.04
C ARG A 163 -15.68 -3.33 12.97
N ARG A 164 -15.29 -3.63 11.72
CA ARG A 164 -16.25 -3.74 10.61
C ARG A 164 -17.26 -4.86 10.86
N VAL A 165 -16.79 -6.06 11.20
CA VAL A 165 -17.66 -7.21 11.46
C VAL A 165 -18.57 -6.93 12.66
N PHE A 166 -18.07 -6.28 13.70
CA PHE A 166 -18.88 -5.89 14.86
C PHE A 166 -20.01 -4.91 14.47
N TYR A 167 -19.70 -3.92 13.61
CA TYR A 167 -20.71 -2.99 13.09
C TYR A 167 -21.78 -3.72 12.29
N ASP A 168 -21.37 -4.57 11.35
CA ASP A 168 -22.29 -5.34 10.49
C ASP A 168 -23.17 -6.27 11.34
N LEU A 169 -22.58 -6.94 12.33
CA LEU A 169 -23.31 -7.79 13.27
C LEU A 169 -24.33 -7.00 14.10
N THR A 170 -23.94 -5.82 14.59
CA THR A 170 -24.84 -4.95 15.36
C THR A 170 -26.03 -4.54 14.49
N LYS A 171 -25.80 -4.09 13.26
CA LYS A 171 -26.87 -3.74 12.32
C LYS A 171 -27.78 -4.93 11.99
N ALA A 172 -27.22 -6.12 11.80
CA ALA A 172 -27.99 -7.33 11.58
C ALA A 172 -28.85 -7.71 12.80
N LYS A 173 -28.32 -7.57 14.01
CA LYS A 173 -29.07 -7.81 15.26
C LYS A 173 -30.20 -6.81 15.47
N GLU A 174 -29.95 -5.51 15.22
CA GLU A 174 -30.99 -4.46 15.26
C GLU A 174 -32.14 -4.81 14.31
N LYS A 175 -31.81 -5.17 13.07
CA LYS A 175 -32.82 -5.56 12.08
C LYS A 175 -33.57 -6.83 12.50
N LEU A 176 -32.87 -7.83 13.00
CA LEU A 176 -33.49 -9.07 13.49
C LEU A 176 -34.47 -8.78 14.62
N HIS A 177 -34.09 -7.93 15.56
CA HIS A 177 -34.93 -7.53 16.70
C HIS A 177 -36.24 -6.91 16.23
N LEU A 178 -36.19 -5.98 15.22
CA LEU A 178 -37.39 -5.40 14.64
C LEU A 178 -38.30 -6.45 13.96
N LEU A 179 -37.68 -7.37 13.20
CA LEU A 179 -38.39 -8.44 12.50
C LEU A 179 -39.06 -9.46 13.49
N GLU A 180 -38.43 -9.71 14.63
CA GLU A 180 -39.03 -10.54 15.69
C GLU A 180 -40.28 -9.88 16.27
N GLY A 181 -40.29 -8.57 16.47
CA GLY A 181 -41.49 -7.81 16.85
C GLY A 181 -42.56 -7.88 15.75
N LEU A 182 -42.20 -7.63 14.52
CA LEU A 182 -43.13 -7.72 13.38
C LEU A 182 -43.71 -9.12 13.23
N LYS A 183 -42.93 -10.18 13.41
CA LYS A 183 -43.41 -11.57 13.40
C LYS A 183 -44.55 -11.81 14.39
N LYS A 184 -44.44 -11.28 15.62
CA LYS A 184 -45.52 -11.41 16.65
C LYS A 184 -46.80 -10.72 16.18
N ILE A 185 -46.69 -9.57 15.55
CA ILE A 185 -47.84 -8.80 15.02
C ILE A 185 -48.49 -9.54 13.84
N LEU A 186 -47.70 -10.07 12.90
CA LEU A 186 -48.21 -10.78 11.72
C LEU A 186 -48.93 -12.07 12.06
N LEU A 187 -48.67 -12.68 13.24
CA LEU A 187 -49.40 -13.86 13.72
C LEU A 187 -50.83 -13.53 14.11
N ASP A 188 -51.15 -12.27 14.49
CA ASP A 188 -52.47 -11.81 14.84
C ASP A 188 -52.67 -10.34 14.42
N ILE A 189 -52.75 -10.15 13.11
CA ILE A 189 -52.80 -8.83 12.50
C ILE A 189 -54.13 -8.08 12.82
N ASP A 190 -55.22 -8.85 12.95
CA ASP A 190 -56.53 -8.30 13.27
C ASP A 190 -56.55 -7.67 14.66
N LYS A 191 -55.89 -8.28 15.61
CA LYS A 191 -55.65 -7.76 16.96
C LYS A 191 -54.86 -6.46 16.93
N ALA A 192 -53.78 -6.40 16.11
CA ALA A 192 -53.00 -5.19 15.98
C ALA A 192 -53.80 -4.02 15.39
N ILE A 193 -54.55 -4.28 14.34
CA ILE A 193 -55.44 -3.29 13.72
C ILE A 193 -56.49 -2.81 14.71
N LYS A 194 -57.08 -3.72 15.47
CA LYS A 194 -58.06 -3.39 16.51
C LYS A 194 -57.48 -2.48 17.57
N ILE A 195 -56.31 -2.78 18.11
CA ILE A 195 -55.62 -1.95 19.12
C ILE A 195 -55.41 -0.53 18.57
N VAL A 196 -54.84 -0.41 17.36
CA VAL A 196 -54.59 0.93 16.74
C VAL A 196 -55.87 1.73 16.54
N ARG A 197 -56.97 1.07 16.13
CA ARG A 197 -58.24 1.74 15.84
C ARG A 197 -59.05 2.10 17.10
N GLU A 198 -58.92 1.34 18.18
CA GLU A 198 -59.62 1.57 19.45
C GLU A 198 -58.84 2.50 20.39
N THR A 199 -57.58 2.82 20.10
CA THR A 199 -56.77 3.78 20.87
C THR A 199 -57.21 5.21 20.51
N GLU A 200 -57.60 6.00 21.50
CA GLU A 200 -58.10 7.35 21.31
C GLU A 200 -56.97 8.35 21.09
N GLU A 201 -55.87 8.23 21.81
CA GLU A 201 -54.72 9.17 21.68
C GLU A 201 -53.53 8.48 20.93
N GLU A 202 -53.00 9.19 19.93
CA GLU A 202 -51.85 8.70 19.13
C GLU A 202 -50.66 8.28 20.00
N ALA A 203 -50.39 9.01 21.08
CA ALA A 203 -49.31 8.72 22.02
C ALA A 203 -49.45 7.36 22.78
N GLU A 204 -50.66 6.82 22.85
CA GLU A 204 -50.94 5.56 23.52
C GLU A 204 -50.86 4.34 22.59
N VAL A 205 -50.74 4.53 21.28
CA VAL A 205 -50.69 3.42 20.30
C VAL A 205 -49.52 2.51 20.57
N VAL A 206 -48.30 3.07 20.74
CA VAL A 206 -47.07 2.30 21.01
C VAL A 206 -47.19 1.56 22.35
N PRO A 207 -47.50 2.18 23.46
CA PRO A 207 -47.74 1.47 24.74
C PRO A 207 -48.77 0.35 24.63
N ASN A 208 -49.86 0.55 23.96
CA ASN A 208 -50.92 -0.47 23.81
C ASN A 208 -50.48 -1.63 22.94
N LEU A 209 -49.69 -1.42 21.90
CA LEU A 209 -49.08 -2.49 21.12
C LEU A 209 -48.04 -3.29 21.94
N MET A 210 -47.23 -2.60 22.73
CA MET A 210 -46.27 -3.25 23.66
C MET A 210 -46.96 -4.23 24.60
N ILE A 211 -48.03 -3.79 25.28
CA ILE A 211 -48.82 -4.60 26.19
C ILE A 211 -49.53 -5.73 25.44
N GLY A 212 -50.15 -5.41 24.32
CA GLY A 212 -50.96 -6.36 23.54
C GLY A 212 -50.17 -7.55 22.99
N PHE A 213 -48.90 -7.34 22.60
CA PHE A 213 -48.07 -8.34 21.93
C PHE A 213 -46.82 -8.75 22.71
N GLY A 214 -46.54 -8.14 23.86
CA GLY A 214 -45.34 -8.42 24.66
C GLY A 214 -44.07 -8.11 23.82
N ILE A 215 -44.04 -6.95 23.19
CA ILE A 215 -42.92 -6.39 22.43
C ILE A 215 -42.41 -5.15 23.15
N ASP A 216 -41.17 -4.75 22.85
CA ASP A 216 -40.61 -3.52 23.39
C ASP A 216 -40.99 -2.27 22.56
N GLU A 217 -40.62 -1.11 23.06
CA GLU A 217 -40.93 0.18 22.47
C GLU A 217 -40.39 0.30 21.04
N ILE A 218 -39.13 -0.09 20.79
CA ILE A 218 -38.48 -0.02 19.48
C ILE A 218 -39.19 -0.90 18.44
N GLN A 219 -39.62 -2.08 18.88
CA GLN A 219 -40.41 -3.01 18.05
C GLN A 219 -41.81 -2.45 17.78
N ALA A 220 -42.45 -1.88 18.80
CA ALA A 220 -43.79 -1.30 18.66
C ALA A 220 -43.82 -0.07 17.77
N GLU A 221 -42.86 0.83 17.91
CA GLU A 221 -42.68 1.99 17.00
C GLU A 221 -42.50 1.53 15.56
N TYR A 222 -41.56 0.58 15.31
CA TYR A 222 -41.33 0.04 13.98
C TYR A 222 -42.60 -0.53 13.34
N VAL A 223 -43.41 -1.21 14.13
CA VAL A 223 -44.69 -1.79 13.65
C VAL A 223 -45.75 -0.70 13.43
N ALA A 224 -45.84 0.28 14.31
CA ALA A 224 -46.81 1.42 14.14
C ALA A 224 -46.54 2.22 12.85
N GLU A 225 -45.27 2.33 12.43
CA GLU A 225 -44.86 3.04 11.20
C GLU A 225 -44.88 2.15 9.95
N ILE A 226 -45.24 0.87 10.06
CA ILE A 226 -45.14 -0.05 8.90
C ILE A 226 -46.14 0.34 7.81
N LYS A 227 -45.69 0.30 6.58
CA LYS A 227 -46.56 0.59 5.41
C LYS A 227 -47.52 -0.59 5.20
N LEU A 228 -48.80 -0.32 4.97
CA LEU A 228 -49.84 -1.35 4.74
C LEU A 228 -49.45 -2.39 3.68
N ARG A 229 -48.71 -1.99 2.64
CA ARG A 229 -48.21 -2.93 1.60
C ARG A 229 -47.28 -4.04 2.14
N HIS A 230 -46.63 -3.78 3.27
CA HIS A 230 -45.74 -4.76 3.91
C HIS A 230 -46.49 -5.78 4.80
N LEU A 231 -47.83 -5.64 4.89
CA LEU A 231 -48.66 -6.64 5.54
C LEU A 231 -49.18 -7.71 4.58
N ASN A 232 -48.73 -7.68 3.33
CA ASN A 232 -49.04 -8.70 2.33
C ASN A 232 -48.38 -10.04 2.68
N ARG A 233 -49.03 -11.15 2.25
CA ARG A 233 -48.53 -12.52 2.52
C ARG A 233 -47.18 -12.84 1.89
N GLU A 234 -46.76 -12.08 0.88
CA GLU A 234 -45.47 -12.28 0.18
C GLU A 234 -44.30 -11.53 0.88
N TYR A 235 -44.56 -10.67 1.86
CA TYR A 235 -43.56 -9.91 2.61
C TYR A 235 -43.07 -10.68 3.83
#